data_d25f026a0a362428e3e98105f7d77d6c
#
_entry.id   d25f026a0a362428e3e98105f7d77d6c
#
_cell.length_a   1.000
_cell.length_b   1.000
_cell.length_c   1.000
_cell.angle_alpha   90.00
_cell.angle_beta   90.00
_cell.angle_gamma   90.00
#
_symmetry.space_group_name_H-M   'P 1'
#
loop_
_entity.id
_entity.type
_entity.pdbx_description
1 polymer ?
#
loop_
_entity_poly.entity_id
_entity_poly.type
_entity_poly.pdbx_seq_one_letter_code
_entity_poly.pdbx_strand_id
1 'polypeptide(L)'
;MTDAHCHLRTGAKRHLICEPFSGERGEGDIVFYGVHPWAFLPESEPLSVTWLQDLRERLINDPSAGVGEIGLDRLKEKEISLSMREGFFAQLSLAFELGRNVVLHGAKCWGQVVAAIKKLQEEFKEKALSLPKPSFLFHGFSRSGGLIPEIAKLNGFISVGPAVLNDHAANYRRLVAEIPSEILLLETDATSEENIASLEEIAEEVASLRSTSPSAIIALNESNLTRFLSH
;
A
#
# COMPACT_ATOMS: atom_id res chain seq x y z
N MET A 1 -4.77 14.75 -10.13
CA MET A 1 -5.12 13.63 -9.24
C MET A 1 -3.84 13.08 -8.64
N THR A 2 -3.89 12.47 -7.46
CA THR A 2 -2.75 11.83 -6.78
C THR A 2 -2.80 10.33 -6.99
N ASP A 3 -1.68 9.73 -7.35
CA ASP A 3 -1.48 8.29 -7.45
C ASP A 3 -1.15 7.72 -6.06
N ALA A 4 -1.98 6.82 -5.55
CA ALA A 4 -1.84 6.30 -4.20
C ALA A 4 -0.73 5.25 -4.06
N HIS A 5 -0.27 4.66 -5.17
CA HIS A 5 0.85 3.71 -5.19
C HIS A 5 1.41 3.55 -6.60
N CYS A 6 2.71 3.74 -6.72
CA CYS A 6 3.48 3.46 -7.94
C CYS A 6 4.97 3.28 -7.61
N HIS A 7 5.73 2.75 -8.57
CA HIS A 7 7.19 2.65 -8.56
C HIS A 7 7.85 3.54 -9.62
N LEU A 8 7.03 4.25 -10.39
CA LEU A 8 7.44 5.17 -11.43
C LEU A 8 6.47 6.34 -11.45
N ARG A 9 6.98 7.57 -11.65
CA ARG A 9 6.09 8.73 -11.84
C ARG A 9 5.27 8.59 -13.12
N THR A 10 3.98 8.79 -12.98
CA THR A 10 2.99 8.74 -14.06
C THR A 10 2.57 10.16 -14.47
N GLY A 11 1.48 10.28 -15.24
CA GLY A 11 0.86 11.57 -15.56
C GLY A 11 0.14 12.25 -14.37
N ALA A 12 0.09 11.62 -13.19
CA ALA A 12 -0.51 12.20 -12.00
C ALA A 12 0.23 13.44 -11.50
N LYS A 13 -0.46 14.32 -10.78
CA LYS A 13 0.16 15.54 -10.23
C LYS A 13 1.07 15.25 -9.05
N ARG A 14 0.75 14.24 -8.26
CA ARG A 14 1.46 13.82 -7.07
C ARG A 14 1.42 12.31 -6.94
N HIS A 15 2.43 11.72 -6.32
CA HIS A 15 2.59 10.28 -6.21
C HIS A 15 2.96 9.87 -4.78
N LEU A 16 2.43 8.73 -4.35
CA LEU A 16 2.99 7.94 -3.27
C LEU A 16 3.88 6.89 -3.94
N ILE A 17 5.19 7.11 -3.90
CA ILE A 17 6.18 6.30 -4.63
C ILE A 17 6.85 5.34 -3.67
N CYS A 18 6.74 4.04 -3.95
CA CYS A 18 7.45 2.99 -3.21
C CYS A 18 8.77 2.62 -3.90
N GLU A 19 9.80 2.37 -3.09
CA GLU A 19 11.07 1.84 -3.59
C GLU A 19 10.99 0.33 -3.93
N PRO A 20 11.79 -0.13 -4.91
CA PRO A 20 12.64 0.66 -5.78
C PRO A 20 11.83 1.48 -6.77
N PHE A 21 12.20 2.74 -6.99
CA PHE A 21 11.58 3.57 -8.02
C PHE A 21 12.63 4.14 -8.97
N SER A 22 12.21 4.44 -10.20
CA SER A 22 13.05 5.07 -11.22
C SER A 22 12.71 6.54 -11.39
N GLY A 23 13.73 7.36 -11.68
CA GLY A 23 13.59 8.79 -11.93
C GLY A 23 13.74 9.65 -10.67
N GLU A 24 13.47 10.95 -10.84
CA GLU A 24 13.58 11.94 -9.77
C GLU A 24 12.24 12.10 -9.05
N ARG A 25 12.32 12.41 -7.74
CA ARG A 25 11.16 12.78 -6.94
C ARG A 25 10.61 14.12 -7.39
N GLY A 26 9.31 14.20 -7.66
CA GLY A 26 8.62 15.46 -7.98
C GLY A 26 8.22 16.26 -6.75
N GLU A 27 7.87 17.51 -6.97
CA GLU A 27 7.33 18.36 -5.90
C GLU A 27 6.02 17.80 -5.36
N GLY A 28 5.98 17.59 -4.05
CA GLY A 28 4.82 17.04 -3.34
C GLY A 28 4.70 15.52 -3.35
N ASP A 29 5.57 14.81 -4.06
CA ASP A 29 5.62 13.34 -3.98
C ASP A 29 6.06 12.89 -2.59
N ILE A 30 5.47 11.80 -2.11
CA ILE A 30 5.81 11.17 -0.84
C ILE A 30 6.44 9.81 -1.12
N VAL A 31 7.62 9.59 -0.55
CA VAL A 31 8.36 8.33 -0.74
C VAL A 31 8.02 7.36 0.39
N PHE A 32 7.88 6.10 0.04
CA PHE A 32 7.77 4.99 0.96
C PHE A 32 9.02 4.13 0.83
N TYR A 33 9.80 4.06 1.90
CA TYR A 33 11.02 3.25 1.99
C TYR A 33 10.69 1.88 2.56
N GLY A 34 11.12 0.83 1.88
CA GLY A 34 10.88 -0.52 2.35
C GLY A 34 11.64 -1.57 1.55
N VAL A 35 11.66 -2.77 2.09
CA VAL A 35 12.21 -3.96 1.43
C VAL A 35 11.03 -4.85 1.04
N HIS A 36 10.79 -4.92 -0.26
CA HIS A 36 9.70 -5.69 -0.85
C HIS A 36 9.82 -7.19 -0.48
N PRO A 37 8.71 -7.93 -0.28
CA PRO A 37 8.75 -9.35 0.10
C PRO A 37 9.59 -10.23 -0.84
N TRP A 38 9.75 -9.88 -2.10
CA TRP A 38 10.57 -10.63 -3.03
C TRP A 38 12.07 -10.60 -2.71
N ALA A 39 12.56 -9.60 -2.00
CA ALA A 39 13.95 -9.56 -1.55
C ALA A 39 14.28 -10.62 -0.49
N PHE A 40 13.28 -11.27 0.08
CA PHE A 40 13.43 -12.36 1.04
C PHE A 40 13.24 -13.76 0.41
N LEU A 41 13.12 -13.85 -0.91
CA LEU A 41 13.07 -15.13 -1.62
C LEU A 41 14.45 -15.80 -1.64
N PRO A 42 14.52 -17.14 -1.69
CA PRO A 42 15.79 -17.87 -1.68
C PRO A 42 16.73 -17.52 -2.84
N GLU A 43 16.15 -17.16 -3.99
CA GLU A 43 16.88 -16.78 -5.20
C GLU A 43 17.32 -15.32 -5.24
N SER A 44 16.90 -14.51 -4.28
CA SER A 44 17.23 -13.09 -4.24
C SER A 44 18.63 -12.85 -3.70
N GLU A 45 19.26 -11.74 -4.14
CA GLU A 45 20.55 -11.31 -3.57
C GLU A 45 20.39 -11.09 -2.06
N PRO A 46 21.37 -11.56 -1.26
CA PRO A 46 21.34 -11.39 0.18
C PRO A 46 21.26 -9.91 0.58
N LEU A 47 20.35 -9.60 1.48
CA LEU A 47 20.29 -8.27 2.07
C LEU A 47 21.55 -8.00 2.92
N SER A 48 21.98 -6.73 2.96
CA SER A 48 23.01 -6.28 3.91
C SER A 48 22.61 -6.67 5.33
N VAL A 49 23.59 -7.00 6.17
CA VAL A 49 23.33 -7.26 7.60
C VAL A 49 22.79 -6.03 8.34
N THR A 50 22.96 -4.83 7.77
CA THR A 50 22.49 -3.55 8.32
C THR A 50 21.17 -3.07 7.69
N TRP A 51 20.55 -3.83 6.77
CA TRP A 51 19.41 -3.37 5.97
C TRP A 51 18.29 -2.70 6.77
N LEU A 52 17.96 -3.23 7.96
CA LEU A 52 16.92 -2.66 8.80
C LEU A 52 17.38 -1.37 9.50
N GLN A 53 18.65 -1.29 9.88
CA GLN A 53 19.25 -0.08 10.43
C GLN A 53 19.32 1.01 9.37
N ASP A 54 19.71 0.67 8.15
CA ASP A 54 19.78 1.60 7.01
C ASP A 54 18.38 2.15 6.68
N LEU A 55 17.36 1.29 6.70
CA LEU A 55 15.96 1.70 6.55
C LEU A 55 15.52 2.67 7.66
N ARG A 56 15.87 2.38 8.91
CA ARG A 56 15.58 3.25 10.07
C ARG A 56 16.19 4.64 9.89
N GLU A 57 17.47 4.70 9.52
CA GLU A 57 18.19 5.96 9.30
C GLU A 57 17.57 6.79 8.18
N ARG A 58 17.17 6.17 7.08
CA ARG A 58 16.46 6.84 5.99
C ARG A 58 15.14 7.44 6.43
N LEU A 59 14.33 6.70 7.19
CA LEU A 59 13.06 7.17 7.72
C LEU A 59 13.22 8.31 8.74
N ILE A 60 14.30 8.31 9.54
CA ILE A 60 14.63 9.41 10.46
C ILE A 60 15.04 10.65 9.68
N ASN A 61 15.84 10.49 8.61
CA ASN A 61 16.34 11.60 7.79
C ASN A 61 15.26 12.20 6.86
N ASP A 62 14.21 11.44 6.52
CA ASP A 62 13.04 11.93 5.79
C ASP A 62 11.76 11.78 6.64
N PRO A 63 11.44 12.77 7.47
CA PRO A 63 10.25 12.74 8.33
C PRO A 63 8.91 12.63 7.56
N SER A 64 8.88 12.97 6.28
CA SER A 64 7.69 12.85 5.42
C SER A 64 7.50 11.46 4.84
N ALA A 65 8.53 10.61 4.85
CA ALA A 65 8.47 9.29 4.25
C ALA A 65 7.63 8.30 5.07
N GLY A 66 6.95 7.40 4.36
CA GLY A 66 6.30 6.22 4.92
C GLY A 66 7.16 4.97 4.82
N VAL A 67 6.62 3.86 5.30
CA VAL A 67 7.22 2.52 5.18
C VAL A 67 6.50 1.74 4.08
N GLY A 68 7.22 1.29 3.05
CA GLY A 68 6.61 0.53 1.94
C GLY A 68 7.52 0.47 0.71
N GLU A 69 7.25 -0.44 -0.16
CA GLU A 69 6.23 -1.47 -0.11
C GLU A 69 6.73 -2.65 0.73
N ILE A 70 5.97 -3.04 1.73
CA ILE A 70 6.32 -4.17 2.62
C ILE A 70 5.16 -5.16 2.71
N GLY A 71 5.44 -6.42 2.99
CA GLY A 71 4.35 -7.37 3.13
C GLY A 71 4.73 -8.82 2.94
N LEU A 72 3.75 -9.59 2.40
CA LEU A 72 3.84 -11.02 2.21
C LEU A 72 3.36 -11.39 0.81
N ASP A 73 3.98 -12.41 0.18
CA ASP A 73 3.60 -12.88 -1.15
C ASP A 73 3.53 -14.42 -1.20
N ARG A 74 2.35 -14.94 -1.58
CA ARG A 74 2.10 -16.36 -1.84
C ARG A 74 1.88 -16.69 -3.33
N LEU A 75 2.19 -15.74 -4.22
CA LEU A 75 2.21 -16.01 -5.66
C LEU A 75 3.55 -16.57 -6.09
N LYS A 76 4.64 -16.10 -5.49
CA LYS A 76 6.00 -16.57 -5.78
C LYS A 76 6.32 -17.86 -5.03
N GLU A 77 5.92 -17.97 -3.77
CA GLU A 77 6.11 -19.19 -2.97
C GLU A 77 4.78 -19.66 -2.39
N LYS A 78 4.53 -20.97 -2.39
CA LYS A 78 3.30 -21.56 -1.83
C LYS A 78 3.17 -21.30 -0.33
N GLU A 79 4.30 -21.28 0.38
CA GLU A 79 4.39 -21.02 1.81
C GLU A 79 5.26 -19.79 2.05
N ILE A 80 4.84 -18.95 2.99
CA ILE A 80 5.62 -17.77 3.37
C ILE A 80 6.83 -18.24 4.18
N SER A 81 8.02 -17.97 3.67
CA SER A 81 9.28 -18.30 4.33
C SER A 81 9.42 -17.57 5.68
N LEU A 82 10.26 -18.11 6.56
CA LEU A 82 10.54 -17.46 7.83
C LEU A 82 11.18 -16.08 7.63
N SER A 83 12.15 -15.98 6.70
CA SER A 83 12.82 -14.72 6.36
C SER A 83 11.86 -13.64 5.87
N MET A 84 10.92 -13.97 4.96
CA MET A 84 9.90 -13.04 4.49
C MET A 84 9.00 -12.57 5.63
N ARG A 85 8.59 -13.48 6.51
CA ARG A 85 7.76 -13.16 7.67
C ARG A 85 8.48 -12.25 8.65
N GLU A 86 9.71 -12.61 9.03
CA GLU A 86 10.54 -11.81 9.95
C GLU A 86 10.87 -10.43 9.38
N GLY A 87 11.23 -10.37 8.07
CA GLY A 87 11.47 -9.10 7.38
C GLY A 87 10.24 -8.20 7.33
N PHE A 88 9.06 -8.75 7.08
CA PHE A 88 7.80 -8.01 7.16
C PHE A 88 7.53 -7.48 8.56
N PHE A 89 7.62 -8.35 9.60
CA PHE A 89 7.37 -7.95 10.99
C PHE A 89 8.35 -6.88 11.48
N ALA A 90 9.64 -6.98 11.12
CA ALA A 90 10.66 -6.01 11.50
C ALA A 90 10.34 -4.60 10.94
N GLN A 91 9.97 -4.52 9.66
CA GLN A 91 9.62 -3.26 9.01
C GLN A 91 8.30 -2.69 9.54
N LEU A 92 7.30 -3.55 9.76
CA LEU A 92 6.02 -3.14 10.31
C LEU A 92 6.19 -2.62 11.75
N SER A 93 7.02 -3.28 12.58
CA SER A 93 7.37 -2.78 13.93
C SER A 93 8.04 -1.41 13.87
N LEU A 94 8.97 -1.23 12.92
CA LEU A 94 9.64 0.06 12.72
C LEU A 94 8.64 1.17 12.35
N ALA A 95 7.64 0.86 11.52
CA ALA A 95 6.57 1.81 11.20
C ALA A 95 5.78 2.24 12.45
N PHE A 96 5.45 1.30 13.33
CA PHE A 96 4.80 1.61 14.61
C PHE A 96 5.71 2.42 15.55
N GLU A 97 7.00 2.07 15.63
CA GLU A 97 7.98 2.78 16.47
C GLU A 97 8.18 4.23 16.04
N LEU A 98 8.08 4.52 14.75
CA LEU A 98 8.31 5.85 14.19
C LEU A 98 7.00 6.59 13.85
N GLY A 99 5.83 5.98 14.05
CA GLY A 99 4.54 6.57 13.69
C GLY A 99 4.40 6.83 12.19
N ARG A 100 4.84 5.90 11.33
CA ARG A 100 4.86 6.06 9.87
C ARG A 100 3.73 5.30 9.20
N ASN A 101 3.08 5.94 8.23
CA ASN A 101 2.10 5.27 7.37
C ASN A 101 2.75 4.17 6.54
N VAL A 102 1.97 3.15 6.18
CA VAL A 102 2.48 1.93 5.56
C VAL A 102 1.77 1.62 4.26
N VAL A 103 2.53 1.30 3.21
CA VAL A 103 2.02 0.67 1.98
C VAL A 103 2.30 -0.84 2.06
N LEU A 104 1.25 -1.63 1.89
CA LEU A 104 1.24 -3.07 2.13
C LEU A 104 1.05 -3.88 0.86
N HIS A 105 1.92 -4.86 0.67
CA HIS A 105 1.78 -5.94 -0.29
C HIS A 105 1.15 -7.19 0.36
N GLY A 106 0.20 -7.84 -0.33
CA GLY A 106 -0.51 -8.97 0.28
C GLY A 106 -1.00 -10.03 -0.73
N ALA A 107 -0.14 -10.44 -1.66
CA ALA A 107 -0.53 -11.36 -2.72
C ALA A 107 -0.96 -12.73 -2.19
N LYS A 108 -2.28 -13.05 -2.32
CA LYS A 108 -2.95 -14.27 -1.80
C LYS A 108 -2.80 -14.53 -0.28
N CYS A 109 -2.47 -13.51 0.52
CA CYS A 109 -2.23 -13.68 1.96
C CYS A 109 -2.72 -12.51 2.84
N TRP A 110 -3.67 -11.71 2.38
CA TRP A 110 -4.21 -10.56 3.10
C TRP A 110 -4.63 -10.86 4.55
N GLY A 111 -5.19 -12.04 4.81
CA GLY A 111 -5.54 -12.44 6.17
C GLY A 111 -4.34 -12.50 7.13
N GLN A 112 -3.16 -12.91 6.63
CA GLN A 112 -1.92 -12.93 7.41
C GLN A 112 -1.37 -11.51 7.64
N VAL A 113 -1.48 -10.64 6.64
CA VAL A 113 -1.10 -9.22 6.76
C VAL A 113 -1.98 -8.53 7.82
N VAL A 114 -3.30 -8.69 7.73
CA VAL A 114 -4.26 -8.16 8.72
C VAL A 114 -3.96 -8.69 10.14
N ALA A 115 -3.67 -9.98 10.28
CA ALA A 115 -3.34 -10.58 11.58
C ALA A 115 -2.04 -10.01 12.17
N ALA A 116 -1.03 -9.75 11.33
CA ALA A 116 0.23 -9.12 11.76
C ALA A 116 0.01 -7.70 12.29
N ILE A 117 -0.79 -6.89 11.56
CA ILE A 117 -1.11 -5.53 11.99
C ILE A 117 -1.83 -5.55 13.34
N LYS A 118 -2.87 -6.39 13.50
CA LYS A 118 -3.62 -6.52 14.75
C LYS A 118 -2.71 -6.88 15.93
N LYS A 119 -1.82 -7.85 15.72
CA LYS A 119 -0.87 -8.27 16.75
C LYS A 119 0.00 -7.10 17.20
N LEU A 120 0.60 -6.36 16.27
CA LEU A 120 1.44 -5.21 16.61
C LEU A 120 0.64 -4.05 17.23
N GLN A 121 -0.58 -3.80 16.76
CA GLN A 121 -1.43 -2.78 17.39
C GLN A 121 -1.66 -3.07 18.88
N GLU A 122 -1.91 -4.32 19.26
CA GLU A 122 -2.08 -4.69 20.68
C GLU A 122 -0.75 -4.56 21.44
N GLU A 123 0.38 -5.03 20.89
CA GLU A 123 1.69 -4.90 21.52
C GLU A 123 2.09 -3.42 21.76
N PHE A 124 1.83 -2.55 20.79
CA PHE A 124 2.16 -1.12 20.91
C PHE A 124 1.17 -0.33 21.75
N LYS A 125 -0.09 -0.78 21.87
CA LYS A 125 -1.07 -0.21 22.78
C LYS A 125 -0.66 -0.37 24.25
N GLU A 126 -0.09 -1.52 24.61
CA GLU A 126 0.43 -1.78 25.95
C GLU A 126 1.65 -0.91 26.29
N LYS A 127 2.47 -0.57 25.28
CA LYS A 127 3.65 0.28 25.47
C LYS A 127 3.33 1.76 25.70
N ALA A 128 2.06 2.16 25.63
CA ALA A 128 1.57 3.53 25.85
C ALA A 128 2.37 4.62 25.11
N LEU A 129 2.82 4.34 23.89
CA LEU A 129 3.55 5.32 23.09
C LEU A 129 2.60 6.42 22.61
N SER A 130 2.98 7.66 22.83
CA SER A 130 2.25 8.86 22.39
C SER A 130 2.36 9.16 20.89
N LEU A 131 2.88 8.20 20.12
CA LEU A 131 3.08 8.36 18.67
C LEU A 131 1.76 8.22 17.91
N PRO A 132 1.63 8.90 16.77
CA PRO A 132 0.50 8.70 15.87
C PRO A 132 0.38 7.22 15.47
N LYS A 133 -0.87 6.74 15.39
CA LYS A 133 -1.10 5.36 14.90
C LYS A 133 -0.93 5.34 13.38
N PRO A 134 -0.13 4.42 12.81
CA PRO A 134 -0.01 4.29 11.38
C PRO A 134 -1.34 4.12 10.66
N SER A 135 -1.48 4.72 9.49
CA SER A 135 -2.49 4.34 8.50
C SER A 135 -1.88 3.30 7.55
N PHE A 136 -2.72 2.42 7.01
CA PHE A 136 -2.30 1.32 6.16
C PHE A 136 -2.96 1.39 4.79
N LEU A 137 -2.19 1.41 3.72
CA LEU A 137 -2.68 1.25 2.36
C LEU A 137 -2.51 -0.22 1.93
N PHE A 138 -3.62 -0.90 1.68
CA PHE A 138 -3.68 -2.24 1.11
C PHE A 138 -3.68 -2.10 -0.41
N HIS A 139 -2.48 -2.05 -1.01
CA HIS A 139 -2.35 -1.85 -2.44
C HIS A 139 -2.72 -3.12 -3.21
N GLY A 140 -3.29 -2.99 -4.41
CA GLY A 140 -3.68 -4.15 -5.22
C GLY A 140 -4.63 -5.14 -4.52
N PHE A 141 -5.41 -4.70 -3.54
CA PHE A 141 -6.25 -5.58 -2.73
C PHE A 141 -7.26 -6.33 -3.57
N SER A 142 -7.24 -7.66 -3.48
CA SER A 142 -8.12 -8.52 -4.26
C SER A 142 -8.52 -9.79 -3.51
N ARG A 143 -9.62 -10.44 -3.94
CA ARG A 143 -10.08 -11.78 -3.51
C ARG A 143 -10.48 -11.95 -2.05
N SER A 144 -10.35 -10.94 -1.21
CA SER A 144 -10.53 -11.04 0.25
C SER A 144 -11.59 -10.09 0.79
N GLY A 145 -12.69 -9.87 0.05
CA GLY A 145 -13.76 -8.92 0.40
C GLY A 145 -14.26 -9.02 1.84
N GLY A 146 -14.30 -10.21 2.42
CA GLY A 146 -14.66 -10.41 3.82
C GLY A 146 -13.74 -9.71 4.83
N LEU A 147 -12.55 -9.27 4.43
CA LEU A 147 -11.62 -8.50 5.29
C LEU A 147 -11.86 -6.99 5.28
N ILE A 148 -12.66 -6.47 4.35
CA ILE A 148 -12.92 -5.02 4.22
C ILE A 148 -13.35 -4.38 5.55
N PRO A 149 -14.31 -4.94 6.31
CA PRO A 149 -14.69 -4.35 7.60
C PRO A 149 -13.56 -4.33 8.63
N GLU A 150 -12.66 -5.29 8.59
CA GLU A 150 -11.50 -5.34 9.47
C GLU A 150 -10.44 -4.32 9.07
N ILE A 151 -10.18 -4.20 7.76
CA ILE A 151 -9.26 -3.19 7.20
C ILE A 151 -9.72 -1.78 7.61
N ALA A 152 -11.00 -1.47 7.46
CA ALA A 152 -11.56 -0.17 7.88
C ALA A 152 -11.32 0.13 9.36
N LYS A 153 -11.46 -0.88 10.25
CA LYS A 153 -11.21 -0.74 11.70
C LYS A 153 -9.72 -0.54 12.05
N LEU A 154 -8.82 -0.96 11.18
CA LEU A 154 -7.38 -0.83 11.36
C LEU A 154 -6.81 0.52 10.91
N ASN A 155 -7.63 1.51 10.57
CA ASN A 155 -7.21 2.73 9.88
C ASN A 155 -6.63 2.40 8.49
N GLY A 156 -7.24 1.40 7.81
CA GLY A 156 -6.79 0.90 6.51
C GLY A 156 -7.53 1.55 5.36
N PHE A 157 -6.83 1.71 4.25
CA PHE A 157 -7.32 2.16 2.96
C PHE A 157 -7.05 1.08 1.92
N ILE A 158 -7.86 1.04 0.87
CA ILE A 158 -7.76 0.04 -0.20
C ILE A 158 -7.63 0.78 -1.52
N SER A 159 -6.55 0.54 -2.24
CA SER A 159 -6.37 1.10 -3.58
C SER A 159 -6.86 0.15 -4.67
N VAL A 160 -7.40 0.76 -5.70
CA VAL A 160 -7.91 0.12 -6.91
C VAL A 160 -7.02 0.54 -8.08
N GLY A 161 -6.42 -0.45 -8.71
CA GLY A 161 -5.50 -0.27 -9.83
C GLY A 161 -6.07 -0.78 -11.17
N PRO A 162 -5.19 -0.89 -12.20
CA PRO A 162 -5.55 -1.19 -13.59
C PRO A 162 -6.35 -2.48 -13.80
N ALA A 163 -6.28 -3.43 -12.88
CA ALA A 163 -7.05 -4.67 -12.96
C ALA A 163 -8.57 -4.44 -13.07
N VAL A 164 -9.07 -3.27 -12.65
CA VAL A 164 -10.50 -2.91 -12.77
C VAL A 164 -10.94 -2.72 -14.22
N LEU A 165 -10.01 -2.36 -15.12
CA LEU A 165 -10.26 -2.15 -16.55
C LEU A 165 -10.48 -3.46 -17.32
N ASN A 166 -10.18 -4.61 -16.71
CA ASN A 166 -10.41 -5.91 -17.31
C ASN A 166 -11.86 -6.36 -17.10
N ASP A 167 -12.67 -6.33 -18.14
CA ASP A 167 -14.07 -6.75 -18.12
C ASP A 167 -14.30 -8.21 -17.69
N HIS A 168 -13.31 -9.06 -17.90
CA HIS A 168 -13.35 -10.47 -17.48
C HIS A 168 -13.06 -10.66 -15.98
N ALA A 169 -12.59 -9.63 -15.28
CA ALA A 169 -12.31 -9.67 -13.85
C ALA A 169 -13.57 -9.46 -12.98
N ALA A 170 -14.67 -10.12 -13.30
CA ALA A 170 -15.98 -9.89 -12.71
C ALA A 170 -16.00 -9.90 -11.17
N ASN A 171 -15.25 -10.81 -10.53
CA ASN A 171 -15.17 -10.89 -9.08
C ASN A 171 -14.42 -9.70 -8.46
N TYR A 172 -13.37 -9.20 -9.13
CA TYR A 172 -12.63 -8.02 -8.69
C TYR A 172 -13.49 -6.76 -8.86
N ARG A 173 -14.15 -6.60 -10.01
CA ARG A 173 -15.05 -5.47 -10.29
C ARG A 173 -16.20 -5.40 -9.28
N ARG A 174 -16.79 -6.54 -8.90
CA ARG A 174 -17.79 -6.60 -7.82
C ARG A 174 -17.19 -6.17 -6.48
N LEU A 175 -15.99 -6.66 -6.12
CA LEU A 175 -15.30 -6.23 -4.91
C LEU A 175 -15.10 -4.71 -4.88
N VAL A 176 -14.67 -4.10 -6.00
CA VAL A 176 -14.47 -2.65 -6.11
C VAL A 176 -15.76 -1.87 -5.85
N ALA A 177 -16.92 -2.38 -6.32
CA ALA A 177 -18.22 -1.76 -6.03
C ALA A 177 -18.57 -1.80 -4.53
N GLU A 178 -18.08 -2.80 -3.79
CA GLU A 178 -18.38 -3.03 -2.36
C GLU A 178 -17.41 -2.30 -1.40
N ILE A 179 -16.27 -1.79 -1.87
CA ILE A 179 -15.32 -1.03 -1.00
C ILE A 179 -16.01 0.22 -0.46
N PRO A 180 -16.07 0.45 0.87
CA PRO A 180 -16.60 1.67 1.44
C PRO A 180 -15.92 2.91 0.88
N SER A 181 -16.73 3.95 0.58
CA SER A 181 -16.21 5.18 -0.06
C SER A 181 -15.12 5.84 0.76
N GLU A 182 -15.22 5.79 2.08
CA GLU A 182 -14.27 6.42 3.01
C GLU A 182 -12.87 5.78 3.06
N ILE A 183 -12.68 4.61 2.45
CA ILE A 183 -11.37 3.94 2.43
C ILE A 183 -10.87 3.61 1.01
N LEU A 184 -11.61 4.05 -0.02
CA LEU A 184 -11.25 3.81 -1.42
C LEU A 184 -10.16 4.79 -1.87
N LEU A 185 -9.11 4.26 -2.49
CA LEU A 185 -8.06 5.02 -3.17
C LEU A 185 -7.86 4.47 -4.60
N LEU A 186 -7.16 5.23 -5.42
CA LEU A 186 -6.80 4.85 -6.79
C LEU A 186 -5.29 4.82 -6.96
N GLU A 187 -4.80 3.83 -7.71
CA GLU A 187 -3.38 3.65 -8.00
C GLU A 187 -3.14 3.22 -9.44
N THR A 188 -1.92 3.44 -9.93
CA THR A 188 -1.48 2.85 -11.21
C THR A 188 -0.66 1.58 -11.03
N ASP A 189 0.01 1.42 -9.90
CA ASP A 189 1.00 0.36 -9.65
C ASP A 189 2.06 0.31 -10.79
N ALA A 190 2.41 1.48 -11.32
CA ALA A 190 3.31 1.61 -12.47
C ALA A 190 4.74 1.24 -12.09
N THR A 191 5.29 0.23 -12.75
CA THR A 191 6.66 -0.28 -12.58
C THR A 191 7.55 -0.06 -13.82
N SER A 192 6.97 0.28 -14.96
CA SER A 192 7.64 0.57 -16.22
C SER A 192 6.89 1.65 -16.99
N GLU A 193 7.53 2.29 -17.98
CA GLU A 193 6.91 3.31 -18.82
C GLU A 193 5.94 2.73 -19.87
N GLU A 194 5.90 1.42 -20.02
CA GLU A 194 5.08 0.75 -21.03
C GLU A 194 3.67 0.46 -20.48
N ASN A 195 2.65 0.83 -21.27
CA ASN A 195 1.24 0.47 -21.02
C ASN A 195 0.69 0.89 -19.64
N ILE A 196 1.11 2.05 -19.13
CA ILE A 196 0.56 2.61 -17.90
C ILE A 196 -0.89 3.02 -18.13
N ALA A 197 -1.82 2.38 -17.43
CA ALA A 197 -3.20 2.86 -17.37
C ALA A 197 -3.25 4.21 -16.65
N SER A 198 -4.01 5.16 -17.18
CA SER A 198 -4.17 6.45 -16.50
C SER A 198 -5.09 6.32 -15.29
N LEU A 199 -4.87 7.16 -14.29
CA LEU A 199 -5.79 7.24 -13.14
C LEU A 199 -7.19 7.71 -13.56
N GLU A 200 -7.28 8.48 -14.64
CA GLU A 200 -8.55 8.93 -15.22
C GLU A 200 -9.36 7.74 -15.74
N GLU A 201 -8.76 6.83 -16.50
CA GLU A 201 -9.43 5.60 -16.98
C GLU A 201 -9.88 4.72 -15.81
N ILE A 202 -9.05 4.57 -14.79
CA ILE A 202 -9.39 3.83 -13.57
C ILE A 202 -10.56 4.50 -12.84
N ALA A 203 -10.54 5.83 -12.72
CA ALA A 203 -11.61 6.59 -12.07
C ALA A 203 -12.94 6.50 -12.83
N GLU A 204 -12.91 6.53 -14.17
CA GLU A 204 -14.10 6.35 -15.03
C GLU A 204 -14.72 4.98 -14.82
N GLU A 205 -13.91 3.93 -14.81
CA GLU A 205 -14.40 2.57 -14.60
C GLU A 205 -14.97 2.37 -13.19
N VAL A 206 -14.26 2.83 -12.16
CA VAL A 206 -14.75 2.78 -10.77
C VAL A 206 -16.06 3.56 -10.63
N ALA A 207 -16.18 4.72 -11.27
CA ALA A 207 -17.41 5.52 -11.28
C ALA A 207 -18.58 4.78 -11.91
N SER A 208 -18.33 4.10 -13.05
CA SER A 208 -19.31 3.25 -13.72
C SER A 208 -19.83 2.14 -12.81
N LEU A 209 -18.91 1.39 -12.18
CA LEU A 209 -19.26 0.29 -11.26
C LEU A 209 -20.05 0.75 -10.04
N ARG A 210 -19.83 1.98 -9.59
CA ARG A 210 -20.44 2.56 -8.38
C ARG A 210 -21.63 3.47 -8.70
N SER A 211 -22.06 3.58 -9.97
CA SER A 211 -23.16 4.44 -10.43
C SER A 211 -23.00 5.90 -9.96
N THR A 212 -21.79 6.44 -10.10
CA THR A 212 -21.44 7.82 -9.73
C THR A 212 -20.65 8.51 -10.85
N SER A 213 -20.20 9.74 -10.65
CA SER A 213 -19.38 10.45 -11.64
C SER A 213 -17.87 10.25 -11.42
N PRO A 214 -17.06 10.27 -12.49
CA PRO A 214 -15.59 10.24 -12.37
C PRO A 214 -15.05 11.36 -11.47
N SER A 215 -15.63 12.56 -11.57
CA SER A 215 -15.23 13.69 -10.70
C SER A 215 -15.51 13.43 -9.21
N ALA A 216 -16.56 12.71 -8.87
CA ALA A 216 -16.84 12.30 -7.49
C ALA A 216 -15.79 11.28 -6.99
N ILE A 217 -15.39 10.32 -7.82
CA ILE A 217 -14.34 9.35 -7.48
C ILE A 217 -12.99 10.05 -7.31
N ILE A 218 -12.64 11.00 -8.17
CA ILE A 218 -11.41 11.80 -8.06
C ILE A 218 -11.39 12.61 -6.75
N ALA A 219 -12.49 13.29 -6.43
CA ALA A 219 -12.61 14.05 -5.19
C ALA A 219 -12.51 13.14 -3.95
N LEU A 220 -13.09 11.96 -4.02
CA LEU A 220 -13.03 10.94 -2.98
C LEU A 220 -11.58 10.46 -2.76
N ASN A 221 -10.85 10.16 -3.83
CA ASN A 221 -9.44 9.78 -3.77
C ASN A 221 -8.60 10.84 -3.07
N GLU A 222 -8.70 12.12 -3.45
CA GLU A 222 -7.94 13.21 -2.83
C GLU A 222 -8.30 13.40 -1.34
N SER A 223 -9.59 13.30 -0.99
CA SER A 223 -10.06 13.38 0.39
C SER A 223 -9.51 12.24 1.24
N ASN A 224 -9.58 11.02 0.74
CA ASN A 224 -9.09 9.83 1.45
C ASN A 224 -7.56 9.82 1.57
N LEU A 225 -6.84 10.27 0.54
CA LEU A 225 -5.39 10.45 0.61
C LEU A 225 -4.98 11.48 1.66
N THR A 226 -5.70 12.58 1.76
CA THR A 226 -5.47 13.56 2.83
C THR A 226 -5.63 12.91 4.21
N ARG A 227 -6.65 12.06 4.40
CA ARG A 227 -6.84 11.32 5.65
C ARG A 227 -5.77 10.26 5.88
N PHE A 228 -5.38 9.52 4.84
CA PHE A 228 -4.27 8.55 4.92
C PHE A 228 -2.96 9.20 5.37
N LEU A 229 -2.69 10.43 4.91
CA LEU A 229 -1.43 11.15 5.17
C LEU A 229 -1.46 12.02 6.44
N SER A 230 -2.62 12.22 7.09
CA SER A 230 -2.78 13.18 8.20
C SER A 230 -2.34 12.68 9.58
N HIS A 231 -1.43 11.69 9.64
CA HIS A 231 -0.91 11.12 10.88
C HIS A 231 0.59 11.28 11.00
#